data_fea28d13a17942f3feecc5fb554e7707
#
_entry.id   fea28d13a17942f3feecc5fb554e7707
#
_cell.length_a   1.000
_cell.length_b   1.000
_cell.length_c   1.000
_cell.angle_alpha   90.00
_cell.angle_beta   90.00
_cell.angle_gamma   90.00
#
_symmetry.space_group_name_H-M   'P 1'
#
loop_
_entity.id
_entity.type
_entity.pdbx_description
1 polymer ?
#
loop_
_entity_poly.entity_id
_entity_poly.type
_entity_poly.pdbx_seq_one_letter_code
_entity_poly.pdbx_strand_id
1 'polypeptide(L)'
;VHPDQWVTSYELTKNLVGVKCAAGVHPWWIARLGGINCDDQGLSVSLLKQLERALEQVNCVAIGECGLDKTIATNFELQQTIFEQHIRCACDTGLPVIIHVRQTQNETLQLLARLKPAGGGVIHGFTGSLELARQYWALGFYLGVGGSVTYARAHKTRRALAQMPLESLLLETDAPDMPLYGYQGAPNSPLKVID
;
A
#
# COMPACT_ATOMS: atom_id res chain seq x y z
N VAL A 1 -9.43 -1.27 0.48
CA VAL A 1 -8.64 -1.82 1.61
C VAL A 1 -9.37 -2.89 2.41
N HIS A 2 -10.69 -3.06 2.21
CA HIS A 2 -11.50 -4.15 2.74
C HIS A 2 -12.34 -4.74 1.61
N PRO A 3 -12.58 -6.07 1.55
CA PRO A 3 -13.33 -6.71 0.47
C PRO A 3 -14.70 -6.08 0.18
N ASP A 4 -15.44 -5.72 1.22
CA ASP A 4 -16.77 -5.09 1.08
C ASP A 4 -16.72 -3.71 0.36
N GLN A 5 -15.54 -3.09 0.28
CA GLN A 5 -15.36 -1.79 -0.36
C GLN A 5 -14.97 -1.88 -1.84
N TRP A 6 -14.53 -3.04 -2.33
CA TRP A 6 -13.99 -3.14 -3.69
C TRP A 6 -15.04 -2.76 -4.75
N VAL A 7 -16.23 -3.33 -4.65
CA VAL A 7 -17.34 -3.02 -5.57
C VAL A 7 -17.74 -1.55 -5.44
N THR A 8 -17.90 -1.04 -4.21
CA THR A 8 -18.27 0.36 -3.97
C THR A 8 -17.24 1.32 -4.52
N SER A 9 -15.95 1.06 -4.30
CA SER A 9 -14.86 1.90 -4.83
C SER A 9 -14.89 1.94 -6.36
N TYR A 10 -15.08 0.80 -7.00
CA TYR A 10 -15.24 0.73 -8.45
C TYR A 10 -16.46 1.53 -8.93
N GLU A 11 -17.64 1.31 -8.35
CA GLU A 11 -18.88 2.01 -8.72
C GLU A 11 -18.76 3.54 -8.57
N LEU A 12 -18.10 4.01 -7.52
CA LEU A 12 -17.88 5.44 -7.29
C LEU A 12 -16.92 6.06 -8.32
N THR A 13 -15.94 5.30 -8.82
CA THR A 13 -14.87 5.83 -9.66
C THR A 13 -15.02 5.56 -11.14
N LYS A 14 -15.81 4.56 -11.54
CA LYS A 14 -15.90 4.09 -12.94
C LYS A 14 -16.26 5.16 -13.98
N ASN A 15 -17.02 6.19 -13.57
CA ASN A 15 -17.46 7.29 -14.44
C ASN A 15 -16.69 8.59 -14.22
N LEU A 16 -15.67 8.59 -13.34
CA LEU A 16 -14.88 9.78 -13.04
C LEU A 16 -13.60 9.78 -13.87
N VAL A 17 -13.46 10.79 -14.72
CA VAL A 17 -12.24 10.95 -15.54
C VAL A 17 -11.03 11.19 -14.65
N GLY A 18 -9.96 10.42 -14.87
CA GLY A 18 -8.71 10.56 -14.12
C GLY A 18 -8.71 9.92 -12.72
N VAL A 19 -9.85 9.39 -12.26
CA VAL A 19 -9.92 8.69 -10.97
C VAL A 19 -9.84 7.19 -11.19
N LYS A 20 -8.98 6.52 -10.44
CA LYS A 20 -8.76 5.08 -10.48
C LYS A 20 -8.96 4.49 -9.10
N CYS A 21 -9.16 3.17 -9.02
CA CYS A 21 -9.21 2.45 -7.76
C CYS A 21 -8.12 1.37 -7.68
N ALA A 22 -7.93 0.87 -6.49
CA ALA A 22 -7.12 -0.30 -6.18
C ALA A 22 -7.92 -1.27 -5.31
N ALA A 23 -7.60 -2.55 -5.37
CA ALA A 23 -8.22 -3.58 -4.55
C ALA A 23 -7.17 -4.38 -3.80
N GLY A 24 -7.37 -4.56 -2.51
CA GLY A 24 -6.47 -5.32 -1.63
C GLY A 24 -7.04 -5.43 -0.22
N VAL A 25 -6.32 -6.16 0.63
CA VAL A 25 -6.64 -6.32 2.05
C VAL A 25 -5.53 -5.69 2.88
N HIS A 26 -5.85 -4.56 3.49
CA HIS A 26 -4.95 -3.88 4.41
C HIS A 26 -4.80 -4.69 5.72
N PRO A 27 -3.61 -4.77 6.33
CA PRO A 27 -3.39 -5.57 7.54
C PRO A 27 -4.34 -5.26 8.71
N TRP A 28 -4.81 -4.03 8.84
CA TRP A 28 -5.78 -3.63 9.88
C TRP A 28 -7.14 -4.32 9.76
N TRP A 29 -7.49 -4.80 8.57
CA TRP A 29 -8.79 -5.41 8.31
C TRP A 29 -8.78 -6.93 8.37
N ILE A 30 -7.61 -7.57 8.43
CA ILE A 30 -7.47 -9.03 8.44
C ILE A 30 -8.30 -9.65 9.58
N ALA A 31 -8.21 -9.10 10.79
CA ALA A 31 -8.95 -9.60 11.95
C ALA A 31 -10.49 -9.52 11.79
N ARG A 32 -10.98 -8.74 10.82
CA ARG A 32 -12.42 -8.55 10.55
C ARG A 32 -12.94 -9.41 9.39
N LEU A 33 -12.07 -10.14 8.69
CA LEU A 33 -12.48 -10.95 7.53
C LEU A 33 -13.36 -12.14 7.92
N GLY A 34 -13.21 -12.65 9.16
CA GLY A 34 -13.93 -13.85 9.63
C GLY A 34 -13.44 -15.15 8.99
N GLY A 35 -13.72 -16.28 9.65
CA GLY A 35 -13.18 -17.59 9.27
C GLY A 35 -13.61 -18.15 7.90
N ILE A 36 -14.64 -17.57 7.27
CA ILE A 36 -15.05 -17.96 5.90
C ILE A 36 -14.13 -17.33 4.85
N ASN A 37 -13.58 -16.14 5.14
CA ASN A 37 -12.78 -15.36 4.20
C ASN A 37 -11.27 -15.50 4.46
N CYS A 38 -10.87 -15.86 5.67
CA CYS A 38 -9.49 -15.94 6.08
C CYS A 38 -9.32 -16.96 7.22
N ASP A 39 -8.30 -17.80 7.13
CA ASP A 39 -7.83 -18.72 8.16
C ASP A 39 -6.32 -18.61 8.35
N ASP A 40 -5.70 -19.56 9.06
CA ASP A 40 -4.24 -19.58 9.29
C ASP A 40 -3.42 -19.77 7.98
N GLN A 41 -4.05 -20.18 6.90
CA GLN A 41 -3.43 -20.32 5.58
C GLN A 41 -3.57 -19.06 4.71
N GLY A 42 -4.16 -18.00 5.24
CA GLY A 42 -4.36 -16.72 4.57
C GLY A 42 -5.78 -16.51 4.05
N LEU A 43 -5.90 -15.77 2.95
CA LEU A 43 -7.20 -15.51 2.31
C LEU A 43 -7.76 -16.81 1.70
N SER A 44 -9.05 -17.04 1.90
CA SER A 44 -9.73 -18.17 1.30
C SER A 44 -9.71 -18.11 -0.24
N VAL A 45 -9.82 -19.27 -0.88
CA VAL A 45 -9.91 -19.38 -2.35
C VAL A 45 -11.07 -18.53 -2.90
N SER A 46 -12.18 -18.47 -2.16
CA SER A 46 -13.34 -17.65 -2.55
C SER A 46 -12.99 -16.16 -2.55
N LEU A 47 -12.29 -15.67 -1.52
CA LEU A 47 -11.92 -14.26 -1.41
C LEU A 47 -10.81 -13.89 -2.41
N LEU A 48 -9.86 -14.78 -2.68
CA LEU A 48 -8.86 -14.56 -3.74
C LEU A 48 -9.53 -14.42 -5.12
N LYS A 49 -10.50 -15.26 -5.46
CA LYS A 49 -11.28 -15.10 -6.70
C LYS A 49 -12.09 -13.81 -6.75
N GLN A 50 -12.58 -13.32 -5.61
CA GLN A 50 -13.24 -12.01 -5.57
C GLN A 50 -12.23 -10.87 -5.80
N LEU A 51 -11.02 -10.97 -5.25
CA LEU A 51 -9.95 -10.03 -5.51
C LEU A 51 -9.59 -10.01 -7.01
N GLU A 52 -9.36 -11.16 -7.61
CA GLU A 52 -9.08 -11.29 -9.05
C GLU A 52 -10.16 -10.58 -9.90
N ARG A 53 -11.43 -10.84 -9.63
CA ARG A 53 -12.55 -10.16 -10.33
C ARG A 53 -12.57 -8.65 -10.11
N ALA A 54 -12.19 -8.18 -8.93
CA ALA A 54 -12.08 -6.74 -8.66
C ALA A 54 -10.93 -6.10 -9.46
N LEU A 55 -9.84 -6.82 -9.65
CA LEU A 55 -8.67 -6.37 -10.41
C LEU A 55 -8.91 -6.37 -11.93
N GLU A 56 -9.85 -7.19 -12.43
CA GLU A 56 -10.24 -7.21 -13.85
C GLU A 56 -11.04 -5.96 -14.27
N GLN A 57 -11.53 -5.16 -13.30
CA GLN A 57 -12.30 -3.96 -13.63
C GLN A 57 -11.40 -2.89 -14.28
N VAL A 58 -11.82 -2.33 -15.40
CA VAL A 58 -11.05 -1.36 -16.23
C VAL A 58 -10.51 -0.17 -15.44
N ASN A 59 -11.18 0.20 -14.33
CA ASN A 59 -10.77 1.32 -13.50
C ASN A 59 -9.90 0.92 -12.29
N CYS A 60 -9.72 -0.38 -12.05
CA CYS A 60 -8.84 -0.90 -11.02
C CYS A 60 -7.43 -1.05 -11.62
N VAL A 61 -6.47 -0.28 -11.13
CA VAL A 61 -5.14 -0.15 -11.77
C VAL A 61 -3.99 -0.62 -10.88
N ALA A 62 -4.29 -1.04 -9.65
CA ALA A 62 -3.28 -1.51 -8.71
C ALA A 62 -3.86 -2.52 -7.71
N ILE A 63 -2.99 -3.33 -7.15
CA ILE A 63 -3.29 -4.19 -6.01
C ILE A 63 -2.95 -3.42 -4.73
N GLY A 64 -3.90 -3.33 -3.82
CA GLY A 64 -3.64 -2.67 -2.55
C GLY A 64 -4.84 -1.86 -2.00
N GLU A 65 -4.64 -1.23 -0.88
CA GLU A 65 -3.43 -1.28 -0.06
C GLU A 65 -3.31 -2.65 0.63
N CYS A 66 -2.12 -3.24 0.64
CA CYS A 66 -1.79 -4.47 1.34
C CYS A 66 -0.40 -4.33 1.96
N GLY A 67 0.03 -5.22 2.84
CA GLY A 67 1.36 -5.12 3.44
C GLY A 67 1.42 -5.60 4.88
N LEU A 68 2.37 -5.05 5.65
CA LEU A 68 2.73 -5.52 6.98
C LEU A 68 2.75 -4.38 8.01
N ASP A 69 2.19 -4.64 9.20
CA ASP A 69 2.17 -3.71 10.33
C ASP A 69 2.43 -4.45 11.65
N LYS A 70 3.58 -4.21 12.28
CA LYS A 70 3.91 -4.78 13.61
C LYS A 70 3.28 -4.01 14.77
N THR A 71 2.57 -2.93 14.53
CA THR A 71 1.96 -2.13 15.61
C THR A 71 0.54 -2.55 15.95
N ILE A 72 -0.01 -3.53 15.24
CA ILE A 72 -1.37 -4.06 15.45
C ILE A 72 -1.34 -5.46 16.06
N ALA A 73 -2.45 -5.85 16.66
CA ALA A 73 -2.57 -7.14 17.36
C ALA A 73 -2.78 -8.35 16.42
N THR A 74 -3.03 -8.12 15.13
CA THR A 74 -3.21 -9.21 14.14
C THR A 74 -1.96 -10.06 14.05
N ASN A 75 -2.12 -11.38 14.05
CA ASN A 75 -1.01 -12.34 13.95
C ASN A 75 -0.10 -11.97 12.77
N PHE A 76 1.20 -11.85 13.05
CA PHE A 76 2.17 -11.36 12.07
C PHE A 76 2.44 -12.37 10.96
N GLU A 77 2.46 -13.67 11.26
CA GLU A 77 2.63 -14.73 10.26
C GLU A 77 1.46 -14.73 9.28
N LEU A 78 0.24 -14.53 9.78
CA LEU A 78 -0.95 -14.38 8.94
C LEU A 78 -0.87 -13.14 8.05
N GLN A 79 -0.40 -12.01 8.57
CA GLN A 79 -0.14 -10.82 7.73
C GLN A 79 0.85 -11.14 6.61
N GLN A 80 1.95 -11.85 6.90
CA GLN A 80 2.96 -12.23 5.92
C GLN A 80 2.38 -13.16 4.84
N THR A 81 1.58 -14.14 5.23
CA THR A 81 0.91 -15.06 4.30
C THR A 81 -0.02 -14.30 3.35
N ILE A 82 -0.87 -13.43 3.88
CA ILE A 82 -1.81 -12.63 3.09
C ILE A 82 -1.05 -11.65 2.19
N PHE A 83 -0.01 -11.00 2.69
CA PHE A 83 0.81 -10.10 1.88
C PHE A 83 1.49 -10.86 0.74
N GLU A 84 2.04 -12.05 1.00
CA GLU A 84 2.60 -12.91 -0.06
C GLU A 84 1.55 -13.27 -1.12
N GLN A 85 0.32 -13.59 -0.74
CA GLN A 85 -0.76 -13.87 -1.69
C GLN A 85 -1.03 -12.66 -2.60
N HIS A 86 -1.03 -11.42 -2.07
CA HIS A 86 -1.17 -10.21 -2.89
C HIS A 86 0.01 -10.02 -3.86
N ILE A 87 1.25 -10.24 -3.40
CA ILE A 87 2.42 -10.13 -4.28
C ILE A 87 2.42 -11.20 -5.37
N ARG A 88 1.98 -12.43 -5.09
CA ARG A 88 1.79 -13.46 -6.11
C ARG A 88 0.74 -13.06 -7.13
N CYS A 89 -0.40 -12.52 -6.68
CA CYS A 89 -1.41 -11.96 -7.58
C CYS A 89 -0.84 -10.83 -8.47
N ALA A 90 0.05 -9.98 -7.93
CA ALA A 90 0.74 -8.96 -8.71
C ALA A 90 1.71 -9.56 -9.76
N CYS A 91 2.39 -10.67 -9.43
CA CYS A 91 3.20 -11.40 -10.39
C CYS A 91 2.37 -11.95 -11.54
N ASP A 92 1.17 -12.48 -11.25
CA ASP A 92 0.29 -13.12 -12.22
C ASP A 92 -0.43 -12.09 -13.13
N THR A 93 -0.83 -10.95 -12.56
CA THR A 93 -1.57 -9.89 -13.27
C THR A 93 -0.69 -8.83 -13.93
N GLY A 94 0.55 -8.68 -13.48
CA GLY A 94 1.45 -7.59 -13.88
C GLY A 94 1.04 -6.21 -13.32
N LEU A 95 0.04 -6.14 -12.45
CA LEU A 95 -0.40 -4.89 -11.83
C LEU A 95 0.60 -4.41 -10.77
N PRO A 96 0.79 -3.08 -10.64
CA PRO A 96 1.60 -2.50 -9.55
C PRO A 96 0.93 -2.69 -8.19
N VAL A 97 1.75 -2.62 -7.13
CA VAL A 97 1.27 -2.83 -5.75
C VAL A 97 1.41 -1.57 -4.91
N ILE A 98 0.38 -1.23 -4.13
CA ILE A 98 0.41 -0.17 -3.09
C ILE A 98 0.67 -0.86 -1.75
N ILE A 99 1.84 -0.60 -1.15
CA ILE A 99 2.34 -1.36 -0.01
C ILE A 99 2.38 -0.53 1.27
N HIS A 100 1.67 -1.02 2.29
CA HIS A 100 1.77 -0.55 3.67
C HIS A 100 2.97 -1.18 4.36
N VAL A 101 3.82 -0.34 4.96
CA VAL A 101 5.03 -0.79 5.67
C VAL A 101 5.15 -0.07 7.01
N ARG A 102 4.88 -0.77 8.10
CA ARG A 102 5.01 -0.19 9.44
C ARG A 102 5.80 -1.09 10.38
N GLN A 103 7.05 -0.68 10.67
CA GLN A 103 8.03 -1.44 11.46
C GLN A 103 8.35 -2.84 10.88
N THR A 104 8.27 -3.00 9.56
CA THR A 104 8.40 -4.28 8.84
C THR A 104 9.26 -4.18 7.59
N GLN A 105 10.17 -3.20 7.55
CA GLN A 105 10.97 -2.88 6.37
C GLN A 105 11.78 -4.08 5.86
N ASN A 106 12.39 -4.83 6.77
CA ASN A 106 13.22 -5.99 6.40
C ASN A 106 12.39 -7.12 5.81
N GLU A 107 11.27 -7.46 6.44
CA GLU A 107 10.37 -8.52 5.99
C GLU A 107 9.74 -8.17 4.64
N THR A 108 9.34 -6.92 4.47
CA THR A 108 8.83 -6.41 3.20
C THR A 108 9.89 -6.52 2.10
N LEU A 109 11.12 -6.03 2.34
CA LEU A 109 12.22 -6.14 1.37
C LEU A 109 12.54 -7.59 1.00
N GLN A 110 12.60 -8.50 1.98
CA GLN A 110 12.87 -9.91 1.74
C GLN A 110 11.81 -10.54 0.84
N LEU A 111 10.53 -10.25 1.09
CA LEU A 111 9.44 -10.78 0.28
C LEU A 111 9.50 -10.24 -1.16
N LEU A 112 9.67 -8.93 -1.32
CA LEU A 112 9.75 -8.28 -2.63
C LEU A 112 10.98 -8.75 -3.42
N ALA A 113 12.13 -8.90 -2.79
CA ALA A 113 13.35 -9.42 -3.41
C ALA A 113 13.22 -10.89 -3.86
N ARG A 114 12.43 -11.67 -3.12
CA ARG A 114 12.15 -13.09 -3.45
C ARG A 114 11.18 -13.24 -4.61
N LEU A 115 10.09 -12.48 -4.63
CA LEU A 115 9.00 -12.65 -5.59
C LEU A 115 9.14 -11.77 -6.83
N LYS A 116 9.73 -10.57 -6.71
CA LYS A 116 10.05 -9.63 -7.81
C LYS A 116 8.85 -9.35 -8.74
N PRO A 117 7.74 -8.80 -8.23
CA PRO A 117 6.59 -8.47 -9.07
C PRO A 117 6.99 -7.48 -10.15
N ALA A 118 6.81 -7.83 -11.43
CA ALA A 118 7.28 -7.06 -12.58
C ALA A 118 6.60 -5.68 -12.69
N GLY A 119 5.37 -5.56 -12.20
CA GLY A 119 4.63 -4.29 -12.17
C GLY A 119 5.20 -3.27 -11.17
N GLY A 120 6.12 -3.68 -10.28
CA GLY A 120 6.64 -2.81 -9.22
C GLY A 120 5.53 -2.28 -8.31
N GLY A 121 5.57 -0.99 -7.98
CA GLY A 121 4.54 -0.37 -7.17
C GLY A 121 5.04 0.82 -6.35
N VAL A 122 4.40 1.09 -5.22
CA VAL A 122 4.75 2.19 -4.31
C VAL A 122 4.81 1.72 -2.87
N ILE A 123 5.83 2.13 -2.15
CA ILE A 123 5.86 2.06 -0.68
C ILE A 123 5.09 3.28 -0.17
N HIS A 124 3.86 3.05 0.24
CA HIS A 124 2.97 4.09 0.74
C HIS A 124 3.50 4.71 2.03
N GLY A 125 3.36 6.02 2.19
CA GLY A 125 3.79 6.74 3.39
C GLY A 125 5.27 6.53 3.74
N PHE A 126 6.16 6.49 2.75
CA PHE A 126 7.55 6.12 2.99
C PHE A 126 8.20 6.89 4.13
N THR A 127 8.75 6.17 5.08
CA THR A 127 9.60 6.69 6.15
C THR A 127 10.84 5.82 6.31
N GLY A 128 12.04 6.43 6.24
CA GLY A 128 13.23 5.61 6.34
C GLY A 128 14.55 6.34 6.08
N SER A 129 15.58 5.54 5.91
CA SER A 129 16.92 5.98 5.54
C SER A 129 17.11 6.02 4.02
N LEU A 130 18.15 6.68 3.56
CA LEU A 130 18.55 6.67 2.15
C LEU A 130 18.87 5.25 1.65
N GLU A 131 19.50 4.43 2.49
CA GLU A 131 19.81 3.05 2.15
C GLU A 131 18.54 2.25 1.87
N LEU A 132 17.54 2.37 2.74
CA LEU A 132 16.24 1.73 2.58
C LEU A 132 15.51 2.24 1.31
N ALA A 133 15.54 3.55 1.08
CA ALA A 133 14.95 4.16 -0.12
C ALA A 133 15.56 3.59 -1.42
N ARG A 134 16.90 3.48 -1.45
CA ARG A 134 17.62 2.89 -2.60
C ARG A 134 17.29 1.43 -2.83
N GLN A 135 17.12 0.65 -1.75
CA GLN A 135 16.76 -0.77 -1.86
C GLN A 135 15.36 -0.95 -2.47
N TYR A 136 14.37 -0.19 -2.02
CA TYR A 136 13.04 -0.24 -2.63
C TYR A 136 13.05 0.21 -4.10
N TRP A 137 13.75 1.31 -4.40
CA TRP A 137 13.88 1.80 -5.77
C TRP A 137 14.57 0.77 -6.69
N ALA A 138 15.62 0.11 -6.22
CA ALA A 138 16.30 -0.96 -6.96
C ALA A 138 15.40 -2.19 -7.23
N LEU A 139 14.35 -2.40 -6.43
CA LEU A 139 13.35 -3.43 -6.63
C LEU A 139 12.16 -2.96 -7.52
N GLY A 140 12.20 -1.72 -8.06
CA GLY A 140 11.14 -1.18 -8.90
C GLY A 140 10.00 -0.51 -8.13
N PHE A 141 10.20 -0.15 -6.84
CA PHE A 141 9.18 0.48 -6.02
C PHE A 141 9.45 1.97 -5.84
N TYR A 142 8.46 2.78 -6.18
CA TYR A 142 8.42 4.21 -5.90
C TYR A 142 8.26 4.48 -4.39
N LEU A 143 8.59 5.69 -3.97
CA LEU A 143 8.48 6.14 -2.58
C LEU A 143 7.32 7.13 -2.47
N GLY A 144 6.28 6.76 -1.74
CA GLY A 144 5.14 7.61 -1.46
C GLY A 144 5.52 8.74 -0.51
N VAL A 145 5.34 9.98 -0.94
CA VAL A 145 5.69 11.20 -0.19
C VAL A 145 4.40 11.92 0.18
N GLY A 146 3.97 11.73 1.42
CA GLY A 146 2.74 12.29 1.95
C GLY A 146 2.99 13.27 3.11
N GLY A 147 1.93 13.64 3.81
CA GLY A 147 1.93 14.62 4.91
C GLY A 147 2.95 14.36 6.02
N SER A 148 3.35 13.10 6.23
CA SER A 148 4.33 12.71 7.25
C SER A 148 5.69 13.40 7.11
N VAL A 149 6.11 13.79 5.90
CA VAL A 149 7.41 14.45 5.66
C VAL A 149 7.44 15.88 6.16
N THR A 150 6.28 16.52 6.34
CA THR A 150 6.16 17.92 6.80
C THR A 150 6.46 18.07 8.30
N TYR A 151 6.41 16.99 9.07
CA TYR A 151 6.66 17.02 10.53
C TYR A 151 8.13 17.25 10.86
N ALA A 152 8.42 18.00 11.90
CA ALA A 152 9.79 18.28 12.35
C ALA A 152 10.61 17.01 12.56
N ARG A 153 10.00 15.97 13.16
CA ARG A 153 10.64 14.66 13.41
C ARG A 153 11.04 13.89 12.15
N ALA A 154 10.52 14.24 10.98
CA ALA A 154 10.78 13.54 9.71
C ALA A 154 12.12 13.94 9.04
N HIS A 155 13.01 14.63 9.74
CA HIS A 155 14.29 15.12 9.18
C HIS A 155 15.14 14.03 8.52
N LYS A 156 15.13 12.80 9.04
CA LYS A 156 15.85 11.66 8.45
C LYS A 156 15.27 11.28 7.10
N THR A 157 13.94 11.17 7.01
CA THR A 157 13.23 10.84 5.78
C THR A 157 13.40 11.95 4.73
N ARG A 158 13.25 13.23 5.10
CA ARG A 158 13.49 14.35 4.18
C ARG A 158 14.90 14.32 3.59
N ARG A 159 15.94 14.08 4.42
CA ARG A 159 17.32 13.96 3.93
C ARG A 159 17.54 12.76 3.01
N ALA A 160 16.82 11.67 3.25
CA ALA A 160 16.86 10.51 2.37
C ALA A 160 16.22 10.83 1.01
N LEU A 161 15.00 11.34 1.02
CA LEU A 161 14.25 11.68 -0.21
C LEU A 161 14.98 12.73 -1.05
N ALA A 162 15.59 13.75 -0.44
CA ALA A 162 16.36 14.78 -1.15
C ALA A 162 17.61 14.25 -1.89
N GLN A 163 18.03 13.03 -1.63
CA GLN A 163 19.16 12.36 -2.29
C GLN A 163 18.72 11.24 -3.25
N MET A 164 17.42 11.04 -3.39
CA MET A 164 16.85 10.10 -4.35
C MET A 164 16.58 10.79 -5.69
N PRO A 165 16.61 10.06 -6.81
CA PRO A 165 16.14 10.57 -8.09
C PRO A 165 14.68 11.04 -7.99
N LEU A 166 14.34 12.16 -8.64
CA LEU A 166 12.97 12.70 -8.61
C LEU A 166 11.96 11.68 -9.15
N GLU A 167 12.37 10.89 -10.13
CA GLU A 167 11.58 9.83 -10.77
C GLU A 167 11.19 8.70 -9.79
N SER A 168 11.88 8.58 -8.67
CA SER A 168 11.57 7.58 -7.64
C SER A 168 10.45 8.00 -6.68
N LEU A 169 9.98 9.25 -6.77
CA LEU A 169 9.05 9.82 -5.81
C LEU A 169 7.64 9.91 -6.38
N LEU A 170 6.63 9.55 -5.58
CA LEU A 170 5.21 9.78 -5.87
C LEU A 170 4.60 10.62 -4.76
N LEU A 171 3.90 11.70 -5.13
CA LEU A 171 3.15 12.49 -4.15
C LEU A 171 1.84 11.80 -3.79
N GLU A 172 1.49 11.84 -2.52
CA GLU A 172 0.26 11.27 -1.97
C GLU A 172 -0.27 12.08 -0.80
N THR A 173 -1.46 11.77 -0.31
CA THR A 173 -2.04 12.44 0.88
C THR A 173 -2.43 11.48 1.98
N ASP A 174 -2.81 10.26 1.65
CA ASP A 174 -3.47 9.29 2.53
C ASP A 174 -4.79 9.82 3.15
N ALA A 175 -5.45 10.75 2.44
CA ALA A 175 -6.70 11.33 2.93
C ALA A 175 -7.78 10.25 3.16
N PRO A 176 -8.53 10.32 4.27
CA PRO A 176 -8.65 11.42 5.25
C PRO A 176 -7.58 11.41 6.35
N ASP A 177 -6.64 10.47 6.32
CA ASP A 177 -5.58 10.30 7.30
C ASP A 177 -4.33 11.13 6.97
N MET A 178 -3.30 11.05 7.82
CA MET A 178 -1.97 11.65 7.66
C MET A 178 -1.96 13.14 7.25
N PRO A 179 -2.64 14.04 8.00
CA PRO A 179 -2.64 15.46 7.68
C PRO A 179 -1.23 16.05 7.73
N LEU A 180 -1.00 17.14 6.99
CA LEU A 180 0.24 17.91 7.06
C LEU A 180 0.47 18.49 8.46
N TYR A 181 1.72 18.87 8.74
CA TYR A 181 2.07 19.59 9.97
C TYR A 181 1.24 20.89 10.07
N GLY A 182 0.66 21.13 11.24
CA GLY A 182 -0.23 22.26 11.52
C GLY A 182 -1.72 21.96 11.31
N TYR A 183 -2.06 20.83 10.68
CA TYR A 183 -3.45 20.41 10.46
C TYR A 183 -3.86 19.16 11.27
N GLN A 184 -3.06 18.81 12.29
CA GLN A 184 -3.35 17.66 13.15
C GLN A 184 -4.70 17.82 13.85
N GLY A 185 -5.48 16.74 13.88
CA GLY A 185 -6.82 16.71 14.47
C GLY A 185 -7.95 17.08 13.51
N ALA A 186 -7.63 17.49 12.27
CA ALA A 186 -8.60 17.67 11.20
C ALA A 186 -8.43 16.55 10.13
N PRO A 187 -9.50 16.12 9.44
CA PRO A 187 -9.39 15.23 8.31
C PRO A 187 -8.51 15.82 7.20
N ASN A 188 -7.66 15.00 6.62
CA ASN A 188 -6.87 15.38 5.45
C ASN A 188 -7.75 15.41 4.18
N SER A 189 -7.26 16.02 3.11
CA SER A 189 -7.94 16.12 1.82
C SER A 189 -6.97 15.78 0.68
N PRO A 190 -7.41 15.12 -0.40
CA PRO A 190 -6.59 14.90 -1.58
C PRO A 190 -6.01 16.20 -2.19
N LEU A 191 -6.69 17.33 -2.01
CA LEU A 191 -6.21 18.63 -2.46
C LEU A 191 -4.94 19.09 -1.75
N LYS A 192 -4.64 18.54 -0.58
CA LYS A 192 -3.43 18.84 0.18
C LYS A 192 -2.13 18.28 -0.43
N VAL A 193 -2.23 17.57 -1.53
CA VAL A 193 -1.04 17.09 -2.27
C VAL A 193 -0.23 18.22 -2.88
N ILE A 194 -0.83 19.42 -3.06
CA ILE A 194 -0.18 20.59 -3.66
C ILE A 194 0.38 21.58 -2.63
N ASP A 195 0.13 21.37 -1.34
CA ASP A 195 0.65 22.20 -0.23
C ASP A 195 2.02 21.69 0.23
#